data_7bf1dd639a28e58f1102b196ac40013c
#
_entry.id   7bf1dd639a28e58f1102b196ac40013c
#
_cell.length_a   1.000
_cell.length_b   1.000
_cell.length_c   1.000
_cell.angle_alpha   90.00
_cell.angle_beta   90.00
_cell.angle_gamma   90.00
#
_symmetry.space_group_name_H-M   'P 1'
#
loop_
_entity.id
_entity.type
_entity.pdbx_description
1 polymer ?
#
loop_
_entity_poly.entity_id
_entity_poly.type
_entity_poly.pdbx_seq_one_letter_code
_entity_poly.pdbx_strand_id
1 'polypeptide(L)'
;MTSPDRAIAKQAAIAREYGERALLALAHIDSFMARAARLVTRGRDWYDGDIDDIPRLACEALIIKVSDAAARVPSELRDEDPQIPWTLMSDMRNQLTHAYGGTDYEIVWSTLEDDFPGVHRRLRVILGYVDDPN
;
A
#
# COMPACT_ATOMS: atom_id res chain seq x y z
N MET A 1 -27.40 3.43 -1.74
CA MET A 1 -26.25 4.33 -1.53
C MET A 1 -25.33 4.23 -2.72
N THR A 2 -24.95 5.35 -3.31
CA THR A 2 -23.98 5.37 -4.40
C THR A 2 -22.57 5.11 -3.88
N SER A 3 -21.64 4.76 -4.78
CA SER A 3 -20.23 4.56 -4.42
C SER A 3 -19.60 5.77 -3.72
N PRO A 4 -19.78 7.02 -4.23
CA PRO A 4 -19.24 8.19 -3.54
C PRO A 4 -19.85 8.40 -2.15
N ASP A 5 -21.15 8.16 -2.00
CA ASP A 5 -21.81 8.29 -0.69
C ASP A 5 -21.31 7.25 0.31
N ARG A 6 -21.08 6.02 -0.16
CA ARG A 6 -20.55 4.95 0.67
C ARG A 6 -19.13 5.29 1.15
N ALA A 7 -18.28 5.78 0.25
CA ALA A 7 -16.92 6.15 0.59
C ALA A 7 -16.90 7.27 1.66
N ILE A 8 -17.71 8.30 1.45
CA ILE A 8 -17.80 9.41 2.41
C ILE A 8 -18.23 8.88 3.78
N ALA A 9 -19.27 8.04 3.82
CA ALA A 9 -19.80 7.52 5.07
C ALA A 9 -18.80 6.64 5.82
N LYS A 10 -18.13 5.72 5.09
CA LYS A 10 -17.14 4.82 5.70
C LYS A 10 -15.92 5.58 6.20
N GLN A 11 -15.44 6.54 5.44
CA GLN A 11 -14.27 7.33 5.83
C GLN A 11 -14.59 8.24 7.02
N ALA A 12 -15.77 8.83 7.06
CA ALA A 12 -16.21 9.62 8.21
C ALA A 12 -16.29 8.74 9.47
N ALA A 13 -16.76 7.51 9.35
CA ALA A 13 -16.84 6.58 10.47
C ALA A 13 -15.43 6.19 10.98
N ILE A 14 -14.49 5.96 10.08
CA ILE A 14 -13.08 5.66 10.45
C ILE A 14 -12.48 6.85 11.20
N ALA A 15 -12.64 8.06 10.67
CA ALA A 15 -12.10 9.25 11.29
C ALA A 15 -12.70 9.50 12.68
N ARG A 16 -13.99 9.23 12.84
CA ARG A 16 -14.70 9.41 14.10
C ARG A 16 -14.25 8.39 15.16
N GLU A 17 -14.06 7.14 14.75
CA GLU A 17 -13.73 6.07 15.69
C GLU A 17 -12.24 5.99 15.99
N TYR A 18 -11.37 6.17 14.97
CA TYR A 18 -9.92 5.95 15.09
C TYR A 18 -9.10 7.22 14.94
N GLY A 19 -9.71 8.32 14.52
CA GLY A 19 -9.05 9.62 14.35
C GLY A 19 -8.71 9.94 12.90
N GLU A 20 -8.55 11.22 12.63
CA GLU A 20 -8.21 11.72 11.28
C GLU A 20 -6.86 11.20 10.80
N ARG A 21 -5.89 11.03 11.71
CA ARG A 21 -4.56 10.51 11.33
C ARG A 21 -4.61 9.06 10.87
N ALA A 22 -5.51 8.26 11.47
CA ALA A 22 -5.71 6.87 11.03
C ALA A 22 -6.30 6.84 9.62
N LEU A 23 -7.31 7.65 9.35
CA LEU A 23 -7.88 7.76 8.01
C LEU A 23 -6.84 8.23 7.00
N LEU A 24 -6.02 9.23 7.36
CA LEU A 24 -4.98 9.75 6.49
C LEU A 24 -3.94 8.67 6.14
N ALA A 25 -3.57 7.84 7.13
CA ALA A 25 -2.65 6.72 6.88
C ALA A 25 -3.20 5.75 5.85
N LEU A 26 -4.48 5.36 5.97
CA LEU A 26 -5.13 4.49 4.99
C LEU A 26 -5.20 5.14 3.61
N ALA A 27 -5.52 6.42 3.55
CA ALA A 27 -5.58 7.17 2.29
C ALA A 27 -4.21 7.24 1.61
N HIS A 28 -3.14 7.42 2.37
CA HIS A 28 -1.78 7.40 1.83
C HIS A 28 -1.42 6.03 1.25
N ILE A 29 -1.73 4.95 1.98
CA ILE A 29 -1.48 3.58 1.47
C ILE A 29 -2.22 3.39 0.15
N ASP A 30 -3.49 3.76 0.09
CA ASP A 30 -4.29 3.65 -1.14
C ASP A 30 -3.65 4.40 -2.30
N SER A 31 -3.25 5.65 -2.08
CA SER A 31 -2.63 6.49 -3.09
C SER A 31 -1.30 5.91 -3.60
N PHE A 32 -0.44 5.44 -2.70
CA PHE A 32 0.84 4.86 -3.08
C PHE A 32 0.67 3.54 -3.81
N MET A 33 -0.29 2.70 -3.39
CA MET A 33 -0.57 1.44 -4.09
C MET A 33 -1.16 1.68 -5.48
N ALA A 34 -2.00 2.70 -5.65
CA ALA A 34 -2.51 3.09 -6.96
C ALA A 34 -1.38 3.50 -7.90
N ARG A 35 -0.40 4.26 -7.39
CA ARG A 35 0.78 4.62 -8.18
C ARG A 35 1.62 3.39 -8.52
N ALA A 36 1.81 2.49 -7.58
CA ALA A 36 2.53 1.25 -7.82
C ALA A 36 1.89 0.43 -8.94
N ALA A 37 0.56 0.32 -8.93
CA ALA A 37 -0.17 -0.39 -9.99
C ALA A 37 0.09 0.24 -11.37
N ARG A 38 0.13 1.57 -11.45
CA ARG A 38 0.45 2.24 -12.72
C ARG A 38 1.89 2.00 -13.16
N LEU A 39 2.84 1.97 -12.23
CA LEU A 39 4.24 1.72 -12.58
C LEU A 39 4.45 0.29 -13.07
N VAL A 40 3.77 -0.68 -12.46
CA VAL A 40 3.85 -2.08 -12.88
C VAL A 40 3.39 -2.25 -14.34
N THR A 41 2.40 -1.48 -14.80
CA THR A 41 1.93 -1.55 -16.18
C THR A 41 3.01 -1.15 -17.19
N ARG A 42 4.05 -0.46 -16.78
CA ARG A 42 5.15 -0.08 -17.67
C ARG A 42 6.06 -1.27 -18.01
N GLY A 43 5.98 -2.34 -17.22
CA GLY A 43 6.64 -3.59 -17.51
C GLY A 43 8.08 -3.69 -17.06
N ARG A 44 8.61 -4.90 -17.15
CA ARG A 44 9.93 -5.25 -16.62
C ARG A 44 11.06 -4.58 -17.38
N ASP A 45 10.92 -4.37 -18.69
CA ASP A 45 11.95 -3.72 -19.50
C ASP A 45 12.16 -2.27 -19.06
N TRP A 46 11.07 -1.55 -18.76
CA TRP A 46 11.17 -0.22 -18.18
C TRP A 46 11.89 -0.26 -16.83
N TYR A 47 11.54 -1.24 -16.00
CA TYR A 47 12.07 -1.36 -14.63
C TYR A 47 13.58 -1.62 -14.63
N ASP A 48 14.06 -2.48 -15.52
CA ASP A 48 15.45 -2.93 -15.55
C ASP A 48 16.35 -2.11 -16.48
N GLY A 49 15.77 -1.33 -17.39
CA GLY A 49 16.49 -0.76 -18.52
C GLY A 49 17.17 0.58 -18.33
N ASP A 50 17.00 1.22 -17.17
CA ASP A 50 17.56 2.55 -16.96
C ASP A 50 18.96 2.48 -16.35
N ILE A 51 19.90 3.22 -16.95
CA ILE A 51 21.30 3.22 -16.50
C ILE A 51 21.48 3.79 -15.09
N ASP A 52 20.59 4.67 -14.67
CA ASP A 52 20.63 5.32 -13.35
C ASP A 52 19.67 4.66 -12.36
N ASP A 53 19.03 3.54 -12.74
CA ASP A 53 18.09 2.80 -11.91
C ASP A 53 16.90 3.64 -11.40
N ILE A 54 16.51 4.70 -12.11
CA ILE A 54 15.43 5.58 -11.67
C ILE A 54 14.10 4.82 -11.47
N PRO A 55 13.67 3.93 -12.39
CA PRO A 55 12.45 3.16 -12.15
C PRO A 55 12.52 2.30 -10.89
N ARG A 56 13.65 1.64 -10.64
CA ARG A 56 13.86 0.81 -9.46
C ARG A 56 13.80 1.63 -8.19
N LEU A 57 14.45 2.80 -8.19
CA LEU A 57 14.45 3.71 -7.05
C LEU A 57 13.04 4.25 -6.78
N ALA A 58 12.29 4.55 -7.82
CA ALA A 58 10.90 5.00 -7.68
C ALA A 58 10.01 3.92 -7.05
N CYS A 59 10.15 2.68 -7.49
CA CYS A 59 9.39 1.55 -6.93
C CYS A 59 9.77 1.27 -5.48
N GLU A 60 11.05 1.32 -5.17
CA GLU A 60 11.54 1.19 -3.79
C GLU A 60 10.96 2.27 -2.89
N ALA A 61 10.93 3.51 -3.36
CA ALA A 61 10.39 4.63 -2.60
C ALA A 61 8.90 4.41 -2.26
N LEU A 62 8.11 3.85 -3.19
CA LEU A 62 6.71 3.55 -2.93
C LEU A 62 6.54 2.51 -1.83
N ILE A 63 7.37 1.46 -1.80
CA ILE A 63 7.33 0.47 -0.74
C ILE A 63 7.64 1.11 0.62
N ILE A 64 8.66 1.95 0.68
CA ILE A 64 9.02 2.65 1.91
C ILE A 64 7.87 3.53 2.39
N LYS A 65 7.23 4.26 1.47
CA LYS A 65 6.07 5.10 1.80
C LYS A 65 4.89 4.29 2.32
N VAL A 66 4.59 3.16 1.69
CA VAL A 66 3.53 2.26 2.15
C VAL A 66 3.87 1.70 3.54
N SER A 67 5.10 1.27 3.74
CA SER A 67 5.56 0.73 5.02
C SER A 67 5.42 1.77 6.15
N ASP A 68 5.86 2.99 5.90
CA ASP A 68 5.76 4.08 6.88
C ASP A 68 4.30 4.43 7.21
N ALA A 69 3.44 4.46 6.20
CA ALA A 69 2.01 4.72 6.42
C ALA A 69 1.34 3.58 7.19
N ALA A 70 1.66 2.32 6.84
CA ALA A 70 1.11 1.15 7.55
C ALA A 70 1.48 1.18 9.03
N ALA A 71 2.69 1.62 9.37
CA ALA A 71 3.14 1.73 10.75
C ALA A 71 2.31 2.71 11.58
N ARG A 72 1.61 3.65 10.93
CA ARG A 72 0.76 4.64 11.59
C ARG A 72 -0.70 4.19 11.79
N VAL A 73 -1.07 3.04 11.25
CA VAL A 73 -2.43 2.52 11.41
C VAL A 73 -2.58 1.93 12.82
N PRO A 74 -3.55 2.42 13.63
CA PRO A 74 -3.71 1.92 15.00
C PRO A 74 -4.05 0.43 15.05
N SER A 75 -3.63 -0.26 16.11
CA SER A 75 -3.86 -1.69 16.26
C SER A 75 -5.34 -2.04 16.25
N GLU A 76 -6.20 -1.21 16.85
CA GLU A 76 -7.64 -1.44 16.88
C GLU A 76 -8.23 -1.46 15.46
N LEU A 77 -7.76 -0.56 14.59
CA LEU A 77 -8.19 -0.52 13.20
C LEU A 77 -7.67 -1.71 12.41
N ARG A 78 -6.41 -2.12 12.66
CA ARG A 78 -5.83 -3.31 12.03
C ARG A 78 -6.64 -4.57 12.37
N ASP A 79 -7.10 -4.68 13.60
CA ASP A 79 -7.86 -5.85 14.08
C ASP A 79 -9.21 -5.98 13.39
N GLU A 80 -9.77 -4.89 12.85
CA GLU A 80 -11.02 -4.91 12.09
C GLU A 80 -10.88 -5.63 10.76
N ASP A 81 -9.67 -5.71 10.21
CA ASP A 81 -9.44 -6.39 8.93
C ASP A 81 -8.13 -7.18 8.95
N PRO A 82 -8.14 -8.36 9.59
CA PRO A 82 -6.92 -9.17 9.71
C PRO A 82 -6.47 -9.82 8.39
N GLN A 83 -7.26 -9.72 7.31
CA GLN A 83 -6.86 -10.18 5.99
C GLN A 83 -5.70 -9.37 5.43
N ILE A 84 -5.56 -8.11 5.84
CA ILE A 84 -4.44 -7.28 5.43
C ILE A 84 -3.23 -7.62 6.32
N PRO A 85 -2.08 -7.92 5.72
CA PRO A 85 -0.89 -8.31 6.49
C PRO A 85 -0.18 -7.06 7.06
N TRP A 86 -0.81 -6.42 8.03
CA TRP A 86 -0.37 -5.12 8.59
C TRP A 86 1.06 -5.14 9.11
N THR A 87 1.41 -6.16 9.90
CA THR A 87 2.74 -6.26 10.48
C THR A 87 3.81 -6.41 9.41
N LEU A 88 3.52 -7.27 8.41
CA LEU A 88 4.43 -7.47 7.29
C LEU A 88 4.60 -6.18 6.50
N MET A 89 3.51 -5.44 6.27
CA MET A 89 3.56 -4.16 5.55
C MET A 89 4.38 -3.12 6.29
N SER A 90 4.17 -2.97 7.60
CA SER A 90 4.92 -1.99 8.38
C SER A 90 6.40 -2.35 8.52
N ASP A 91 6.77 -3.60 8.28
CA ASP A 91 8.15 -4.07 8.36
C ASP A 91 8.85 -4.18 7.00
N MET A 92 8.14 -3.91 5.90
CA MET A 92 8.69 -4.10 4.54
C MET A 92 10.00 -3.36 4.29
N ARG A 93 10.14 -2.12 4.80
CA ARG A 93 11.37 -1.36 4.57
C ARG A 93 12.59 -2.07 5.12
N ASN A 94 12.45 -2.82 6.22
CA ASN A 94 13.56 -3.56 6.79
C ASN A 94 13.89 -4.81 5.99
N GLN A 95 12.92 -5.35 5.26
CA GLN A 95 13.07 -6.57 4.48
C GLN A 95 13.70 -6.34 3.11
N LEU A 96 13.74 -5.09 2.63
CA LEU A 96 14.29 -4.77 1.32
C LEU A 96 15.80 -4.77 1.29
N THR A 97 16.45 -4.61 2.44
CA THR A 97 17.89 -4.40 2.51
C THR A 97 18.62 -5.68 2.91
N HIS A 98 19.60 -6.08 2.12
CA HIS A 98 20.52 -7.17 2.49
C HIS A 98 21.65 -6.65 3.37
N ALA A 99 22.21 -7.55 4.21
CA ALA A 99 23.28 -7.21 5.14
C ALA A 99 24.52 -6.62 4.46
N TYR A 100 24.76 -6.97 3.19
CA TYR A 100 26.00 -6.60 2.49
C TYR A 100 25.79 -5.92 1.14
N GLY A 101 24.58 -5.75 0.65
CA GLY A 101 24.36 -5.41 -0.75
C GLY A 101 23.34 -4.34 -1.07
N GLY A 102 22.72 -3.75 -0.08
CA GLY A 102 21.66 -2.79 -0.34
C GLY A 102 20.34 -3.45 -0.74
N THR A 103 19.52 -2.76 -1.51
CA THR A 103 18.16 -3.18 -1.83
C THR A 103 18.11 -4.34 -2.82
N ASP A 104 17.25 -5.32 -2.55
CA ASP A 104 16.93 -6.40 -3.50
C ASP A 104 15.80 -5.97 -4.43
N TYR A 105 16.14 -5.59 -5.65
CA TYR A 105 15.16 -5.08 -6.61
C TYR A 105 14.26 -6.15 -7.22
N GLU A 106 14.59 -7.44 -7.08
CA GLU A 106 13.66 -8.51 -7.42
C GLU A 106 12.51 -8.58 -6.41
N ILE A 107 12.83 -8.43 -5.13
CA ILE A 107 11.81 -8.36 -4.08
C ILE A 107 10.95 -7.11 -4.27
N VAL A 108 11.54 -5.97 -4.62
CA VAL A 108 10.80 -4.73 -4.87
C VAL A 108 9.76 -4.95 -5.97
N TRP A 109 10.17 -5.51 -7.12
CA TRP A 109 9.25 -5.72 -8.23
C TRP A 109 8.13 -6.70 -7.86
N SER A 110 8.47 -7.84 -7.27
CA SER A 110 7.47 -8.84 -6.90
C SER A 110 6.48 -8.30 -5.85
N THR A 111 6.92 -7.43 -4.96
CA THR A 111 6.03 -6.80 -3.99
C THR A 111 4.98 -5.94 -4.69
N LEU A 112 5.39 -5.11 -5.65
CA LEU A 112 4.47 -4.26 -6.40
C LEU A 112 3.55 -5.06 -7.31
N GLU A 113 4.09 -6.07 -7.98
CA GLU A 113 3.35 -6.84 -8.98
C GLU A 113 2.42 -7.87 -8.36
N ASP A 114 2.91 -8.60 -7.35
CA ASP A 114 2.22 -9.77 -6.82
C ASP A 114 1.48 -9.50 -5.49
N ASP A 115 2.11 -8.74 -4.59
CA ASP A 115 1.58 -8.59 -3.23
C ASP A 115 0.61 -7.42 -3.08
N PHE A 116 0.93 -6.27 -3.66
CA PHE A 116 0.12 -5.06 -3.51
C PHE A 116 -1.30 -5.16 -4.08
N PRO A 117 -1.54 -5.79 -5.25
CA PRO A 117 -2.90 -5.76 -5.81
C PRO A 117 -3.98 -6.32 -4.89
N GLY A 118 -3.71 -7.42 -4.20
CA GLY A 118 -4.67 -8.02 -3.28
C GLY A 118 -4.96 -7.13 -2.07
N VAL A 119 -3.91 -6.57 -1.49
CA VAL A 119 -4.01 -5.65 -0.35
C VAL A 119 -4.76 -4.39 -0.77
N HIS A 120 -4.44 -3.85 -1.95
CA HIS A 120 -5.08 -2.63 -2.46
C HIS A 120 -6.59 -2.84 -2.65
N ARG A 121 -7.00 -3.97 -3.21
CA ARG A 121 -8.43 -4.28 -3.36
C ARG A 121 -9.14 -4.28 -2.01
N ARG A 122 -8.55 -4.92 -1.00
CA ARG A 122 -9.16 -4.97 0.33
C ARG A 122 -9.22 -3.59 0.99
N LEU A 123 -8.16 -2.80 0.82
CA LEU A 123 -8.12 -1.44 1.34
C LEU A 123 -9.21 -0.56 0.72
N ARG A 124 -9.49 -0.73 -0.57
CA ARG A 124 -10.54 0.02 -1.24
C ARG A 124 -11.93 -0.35 -0.73
N VAL A 125 -12.12 -1.59 -0.28
CA VAL A 125 -13.36 -1.98 0.42
C VAL A 125 -13.47 -1.23 1.75
N ILE A 126 -12.39 -1.20 2.52
CA ILE A 126 -12.36 -0.50 3.83
C ILE A 126 -12.69 0.98 3.66
N LEU A 127 -12.13 1.62 2.63
CA LEU A 127 -12.37 3.04 2.34
C LEU A 127 -13.71 3.32 1.65
N GLY A 128 -14.44 2.28 1.29
CA GLY A 128 -15.79 2.40 0.72
C GLY A 128 -15.84 2.69 -0.77
N TYR A 129 -14.72 2.53 -1.50
CA TYR A 129 -14.68 2.76 -2.93
C TYR A 129 -15.26 1.61 -3.75
N VAL A 130 -15.23 0.40 -3.21
CA VAL A 130 -15.81 -0.78 -3.84
C VAL A 130 -16.62 -1.56 -2.80
N ASP A 131 -17.57 -2.39 -3.29
CA ASP A 131 -18.37 -3.24 -2.41
C ASP A 131 -17.54 -4.37 -1.83
N ASP A 132 -17.87 -4.76 -0.59
CA ASP A 132 -17.30 -5.96 0.00
C ASP A 132 -17.94 -7.18 -0.68
N PRO A 133 -17.14 -8.05 -1.36
CA PRO A 133 -17.67 -9.24 -2.03
C PRO A 133 -18.13 -10.32 -1.02
N ASN A 134 -17.77 -10.17 0.23
CA ASN A 134 -18.15 -11.10 1.29
C ASN A 134 -19.25 -10.46 2.16
#